data_1b555b7a93345504a5c71a76994e956b
#
_entry.id   1b555b7a93345504a5c71a76994e956b
#
_cell.length_a   1.000
_cell.length_b   1.000
_cell.length_c   1.000
_cell.angle_alpha   90.00
_cell.angle_beta   90.00
_cell.angle_gamma   90.00
#
_symmetry.space_group_name_H-M   'P 1'
#
loop_
_entity.id
_entity.type
_entity.pdbx_description
1 polymer ?
#
loop_
_entity_poly.entity_id
_entity_poly.type
_entity_poly.pdbx_seq_one_letter_code
_entity_poly.pdbx_strand_id
1 'polypeptide(L)'
;MRHRIAAGALVVRDDRLLLVHHWREGGYDFWVPPGGGIIGAEALAEAAVREVAEETGLVVEATALAYIDELLISGTRQCKFWYLANIVGGTLTTESAAAQAEHIVEARFVGEDEMGGKTVFPPVVRDDFWAHLREGFERPRFIGVREAVIQYPDETRAG
;
A
#
# COMPACT_ATOMS: atom_id res chain seq x y z
N MET A 1 15.53 -13.14 -12.30
CA MET A 1 14.37 -12.37 -11.78
C MET A 1 14.33 -12.53 -10.27
N ARG A 2 14.26 -11.45 -9.53
CA ARG A 2 14.04 -11.48 -8.09
C ARG A 2 12.56 -11.73 -7.77
N HIS A 3 12.30 -12.41 -6.67
CA HIS A 3 10.95 -12.60 -6.15
C HIS A 3 10.84 -11.94 -4.78
N ARG A 4 9.76 -11.23 -4.56
CA ARG A 4 9.46 -10.54 -3.31
C ARG A 4 8.04 -10.84 -2.87
N ILE A 5 7.86 -11.13 -1.60
CA ILE A 5 6.55 -11.24 -0.97
C ILE A 5 6.33 -10.00 -0.11
N ALA A 6 5.15 -9.42 -0.21
CA ALA A 6 4.77 -8.22 0.51
C ALA A 6 3.33 -8.32 1.01
N ALA A 7 2.98 -7.51 1.99
CA ALA A 7 1.63 -7.39 2.49
C ALA A 7 1.29 -5.93 2.76
N GLY A 8 0.02 -5.61 2.68
CA GLY A 8 -0.50 -4.28 2.98
C GLY A 8 -1.92 -4.33 3.50
N ALA A 9 -2.41 -3.19 3.93
CA ALA A 9 -3.72 -3.08 4.54
C ALA A 9 -4.61 -2.02 3.86
N LEU A 10 -5.88 -2.37 3.73
CA LEU A 10 -6.97 -1.51 3.30
C LEU A 10 -7.76 -1.11 4.55
N VAL A 11 -7.50 0.08 5.05
CA VAL A 11 -8.06 0.58 6.30
C VAL A 11 -9.10 1.65 5.97
N VAL A 12 -10.36 1.36 6.26
CA VAL A 12 -11.48 2.27 6.01
C VAL A 12 -11.96 2.88 7.32
N ARG A 13 -12.14 4.20 7.31
CA ARG A 13 -12.77 4.97 8.38
C ARG A 13 -13.63 6.06 7.78
N ASP A 14 -14.89 6.17 8.20
CA ASP A 14 -15.84 7.19 7.74
C ASP A 14 -15.95 7.27 6.20
N ASP A 15 -16.09 6.11 5.53
CA ASP A 15 -16.16 5.96 4.07
C ASP A 15 -14.92 6.52 3.33
N ARG A 16 -13.77 6.50 3.98
CA ARG A 16 -12.48 6.93 3.44
C ARG A 16 -11.43 5.86 3.66
N LEU A 17 -10.56 5.70 2.67
CA LEU A 17 -9.47 4.72 2.69
C LEU A 17 -8.16 5.40 3.06
N LEU A 18 -7.40 4.78 3.97
CA LEU A 18 -6.07 5.22 4.33
C LEU A 18 -5.09 5.01 3.18
N LEU A 19 -4.52 6.10 2.72
CA LEU A 19 -3.45 6.11 1.72
C LEU A 19 -2.23 6.85 2.25
N VAL A 20 -1.06 6.41 1.83
CA VAL A 20 0.21 7.11 2.03
C VAL A 20 0.67 7.71 0.72
N HIS A 21 1.23 8.90 0.78
CA HIS A 21 1.73 9.64 -0.37
C HIS A 21 3.24 9.50 -0.44
N HIS A 22 3.71 8.77 -1.44
CA HIS A 22 5.12 8.70 -1.79
C HIS A 22 5.44 9.81 -2.79
N TRP A 23 6.32 10.69 -2.41
CA TRP A 23 6.74 11.80 -3.26
C TRP A 23 8.25 12.02 -3.16
N ARG A 24 8.88 12.19 -4.30
CA ARG A 24 10.28 12.57 -4.43
C ARG A 24 10.45 13.51 -5.60
N GLU A 25 11.09 14.63 -5.36
CA GLU A 25 11.38 15.62 -6.39
C GLU A 25 12.17 14.99 -7.55
N GLY A 26 11.71 15.21 -8.80
CA GLY A 26 12.30 14.62 -10.01
C GLY A 26 12.16 13.10 -10.13
N GLY A 27 11.43 12.45 -9.21
CA GLY A 27 11.25 11.01 -9.18
C GLY A 27 9.78 10.61 -9.32
N TYR A 28 9.16 10.21 -8.22
CA TYR A 28 7.81 9.66 -8.22
C TYR A 28 6.83 10.50 -7.39
N ASP A 29 5.56 10.36 -7.75
CA ASP A 29 4.43 10.99 -7.08
C ASP A 29 3.24 10.03 -7.17
N PHE A 30 2.96 9.28 -6.12
CA PHE A 30 1.86 8.33 -6.11
C PHE A 30 1.31 8.06 -4.69
N TRP A 31 0.07 7.59 -4.66
CA TRP A 31 -0.63 7.18 -3.45
C TRP A 31 -0.84 5.68 -3.44
N VAL A 32 -0.73 5.07 -2.27
CA VAL A 32 -0.85 3.62 -2.09
C VAL A 32 -1.36 3.33 -0.68
N PRO A 33 -2.16 2.28 -0.47
CA PRO A 33 -2.42 1.82 0.89
C PRO A 33 -1.12 1.38 1.56
N PRO A 34 -0.96 1.57 2.88
CA PRO A 34 0.27 1.21 3.58
C PRO A 34 0.59 -0.27 3.43
N GLY A 35 1.87 -0.58 3.25
CA GLY A 35 2.35 -1.96 3.09
C GLY A 35 3.80 -2.02 2.64
N GLY A 36 4.38 -3.22 2.71
CA GLY A 36 5.77 -3.47 2.36
C GLY A 36 6.14 -4.94 2.39
N GLY A 37 7.43 -5.23 2.27
CA GLY A 37 7.95 -6.59 2.28
C GLY A 37 7.83 -7.27 3.63
N ILE A 38 7.64 -8.59 3.62
CA ILE A 38 7.70 -9.40 4.83
C ILE A 38 9.12 -9.43 5.40
N ILE A 39 9.24 -9.57 6.70
CA ILE A 39 10.51 -9.68 7.42
C ILE A 39 10.58 -11.02 8.13
N GLY A 40 11.65 -11.78 7.88
CA GLY A 40 11.87 -13.05 8.56
C GLY A 40 10.72 -14.04 8.41
N ALA A 41 10.20 -14.51 9.51
CA ALA A 41 9.14 -15.53 9.58
C ALA A 41 7.76 -14.96 9.97
N GLU A 42 7.58 -13.64 9.90
CA GLU A 42 6.27 -13.05 10.20
C GLU A 42 5.19 -13.52 9.22
N ALA A 43 3.97 -13.67 9.70
CA ALA A 43 2.84 -13.96 8.84
C ALA A 43 2.49 -12.75 7.96
N LEU A 44 1.84 -12.97 6.81
CA LEU A 44 1.43 -11.91 5.91
C LEU A 44 0.55 -10.85 6.59
N ALA A 45 -0.40 -11.28 7.41
CA ALA A 45 -1.26 -10.36 8.17
C ALA A 45 -0.47 -9.54 9.20
N GLU A 46 0.51 -10.14 9.87
CA GLU A 46 1.40 -9.46 10.80
C GLU A 46 2.24 -8.39 10.10
N ALA A 47 2.77 -8.70 8.91
CA ALA A 47 3.49 -7.75 8.07
C ALA A 47 2.61 -6.55 7.70
N ALA A 48 1.37 -6.78 7.28
CA ALA A 48 0.44 -5.70 6.97
C ALA A 48 0.19 -4.79 8.18
N VAL A 49 -0.02 -5.36 9.37
CA VAL A 49 -0.21 -4.62 10.63
C VAL A 49 1.04 -3.79 10.98
N ARG A 50 2.22 -4.40 10.90
CA ARG A 50 3.50 -3.73 11.15
C ARG A 50 3.72 -2.55 10.21
N GLU A 51 3.49 -2.74 8.90
CA GLU A 51 3.67 -1.68 7.90
C GLU A 51 2.73 -0.50 8.13
N VAL A 52 1.47 -0.73 8.51
CA VAL A 52 0.55 0.35 8.89
C VAL A 52 1.11 1.16 10.05
N ALA A 53 1.60 0.49 11.09
CA ALA A 53 2.17 1.17 12.25
C ALA A 53 3.42 1.98 11.90
N GLU A 54 4.33 1.41 11.11
CA GLU A 54 5.58 2.05 10.69
C GLU A 54 5.33 3.27 9.80
N GLU A 55 4.40 3.17 8.86
CA GLU A 55 4.16 4.23 7.87
C GLU A 55 3.17 5.30 8.33
N THR A 56 2.24 4.95 9.23
CA THR A 56 1.12 5.83 9.58
C THR A 56 0.91 6.08 11.06
N GLY A 57 1.58 5.34 11.93
CA GLY A 57 1.38 5.41 13.39
C GLY A 57 0.10 4.77 13.90
N LEU A 58 -0.78 4.28 13.01
CA LEU A 58 -2.01 3.62 13.43
C LEU A 58 -1.77 2.15 13.78
N VAL A 59 -2.49 1.67 14.78
CA VAL A 59 -2.53 0.27 15.15
C VAL A 59 -3.81 -0.34 14.61
N VAL A 60 -3.67 -1.38 13.81
CA VAL A 60 -4.79 -2.05 13.14
C VAL A 60 -4.83 -3.54 13.44
N GLU A 61 -5.97 -4.14 13.24
CA GLU A 61 -6.20 -5.57 13.25
C GLU A 61 -6.65 -6.00 11.85
N ALA A 62 -5.92 -6.94 11.23
CA ALA A 62 -6.25 -7.49 9.93
C ALA A 62 -7.45 -8.44 10.06
N THR A 63 -8.41 -8.34 9.14
CA THR A 63 -9.65 -9.13 9.19
C THR A 63 -9.74 -10.15 8.06
N ALA A 64 -9.75 -9.72 6.81
CA ALA A 64 -9.91 -10.59 5.66
C ALA A 64 -8.89 -10.28 4.57
N LEU A 65 -8.43 -11.29 3.86
CA LEU A 65 -7.63 -11.12 2.65
C LEU A 65 -8.56 -10.62 1.52
N ALA A 66 -8.28 -9.43 1.03
CA ALA A 66 -9.09 -8.78 -0.01
C ALA A 66 -8.55 -9.01 -1.41
N TYR A 67 -7.26 -8.72 -1.63
CA TYR A 67 -6.62 -8.83 -2.94
C TYR A 67 -5.31 -9.60 -2.89
N ILE A 68 -5.05 -10.31 -3.98
CA ILE A 68 -3.74 -10.84 -4.33
C ILE A 68 -3.28 -10.14 -5.59
N ASP A 69 -2.13 -9.48 -5.53
CA ASP A 69 -1.58 -8.60 -6.55
C ASP A 69 -0.21 -9.09 -6.99
N GLU A 70 -0.01 -9.28 -8.29
CA GLU A 70 1.31 -9.55 -8.86
C GLU A 70 1.80 -8.32 -9.64
N LEU A 71 3.00 -7.88 -9.30
CA LEU A 71 3.63 -6.74 -9.94
C LEU A 71 5.01 -7.12 -10.48
N LEU A 72 5.22 -6.90 -11.78
CA LEU A 72 6.53 -6.95 -12.40
C LEU A 72 7.11 -5.54 -12.44
N ILE A 73 8.22 -5.34 -11.79
CA ILE A 73 8.86 -4.04 -11.70
C ILE A 73 10.38 -4.19 -11.65
N SER A 74 11.08 -3.58 -12.61
CA SER A 74 12.55 -3.52 -12.63
C SER A 74 13.25 -4.86 -12.32
N GLY A 75 12.84 -5.94 -13.01
CA GLY A 75 13.42 -7.28 -12.86
C GLY A 75 13.01 -8.01 -11.58
N THR A 76 12.04 -7.48 -10.85
CA THR A 76 11.45 -8.10 -9.66
C THR A 76 10.00 -8.49 -9.91
N ARG A 77 9.63 -9.70 -9.53
CA ARG A 77 8.21 -10.11 -9.38
C ARG A 77 7.83 -9.96 -7.91
N GLN A 78 6.87 -9.12 -7.63
CA GLN A 78 6.31 -8.95 -6.30
C GLN A 78 4.92 -9.56 -6.23
N CYS A 79 4.70 -10.47 -5.29
CA CYS A 79 3.37 -10.90 -4.89
C CYS A 79 2.98 -10.13 -3.63
N LYS A 80 1.93 -9.36 -3.68
CA LYS A 80 1.45 -8.55 -2.54
C LYS A 80 0.03 -8.95 -2.15
N PHE A 81 -0.14 -9.13 -0.85
CA PHE A 81 -1.37 -9.58 -0.23
C PHE A 81 -1.98 -8.42 0.55
N TRP A 82 -3.19 -8.01 0.16
CA TRP A 82 -3.89 -6.87 0.72
C TRP A 82 -5.01 -7.30 1.64
N TYR A 83 -4.91 -6.93 2.91
CA TYR A 83 -5.89 -7.27 3.95
C TYR A 83 -6.81 -6.09 4.24
N LEU A 84 -8.09 -6.36 4.44
CA LEU A 84 -8.97 -5.43 5.14
C LEU A 84 -8.51 -5.36 6.59
N ALA A 85 -8.53 -4.17 7.19
CA ALA A 85 -8.11 -3.99 8.56
C ALA A 85 -8.92 -2.90 9.27
N ASN A 86 -9.12 -3.09 10.57
CA ASN A 86 -9.81 -2.16 11.45
C ASN A 86 -8.81 -1.45 12.37
N ILE A 87 -9.03 -0.16 12.63
CA ILE A 87 -8.22 0.61 13.57
C ILE A 87 -8.60 0.19 15.00
N VAL A 88 -7.58 -0.15 15.79
CA VAL A 88 -7.73 -0.49 17.21
C VAL A 88 -6.94 0.45 18.12
N GLY A 89 -6.14 1.36 17.58
CA GLY A 89 -5.37 2.33 18.35
C GLY A 89 -4.43 3.17 17.50
N GLY A 90 -3.51 3.84 18.15
CA GLY A 90 -2.50 4.68 17.51
C GLY A 90 -3.00 6.07 17.13
N THR A 91 -2.07 6.87 16.61
CA THR A 91 -2.34 8.23 16.13
C THR A 91 -1.72 8.39 14.74
N LEU A 92 -2.48 8.95 13.81
CA LEU A 92 -2.02 9.17 12.43
C LEU A 92 -0.83 10.13 12.40
N THR A 93 0.31 9.65 11.91
CA THR A 93 1.55 10.43 11.76
C THR A 93 2.47 9.81 10.72
N THR A 94 3.30 10.61 10.08
CA THR A 94 4.38 10.16 9.18
C THR A 94 5.77 10.54 9.69
N GLU A 95 5.89 10.83 10.97
CA GLU A 95 7.14 11.26 11.59
C GLU A 95 8.10 10.10 11.91
N SER A 96 7.69 8.83 11.70
CA SER A 96 8.56 7.69 11.92
C SER A 96 9.77 7.68 10.98
N ALA A 97 10.89 7.12 11.44
CA ALA A 97 12.07 6.94 10.60
C ALA A 97 11.77 6.05 9.37
N ALA A 98 10.91 5.05 9.53
CA ALA A 98 10.51 4.15 8.43
C ALA A 98 9.72 4.92 7.34
N ALA A 99 8.75 5.75 7.71
CA ALA A 99 8.00 6.58 6.77
C ALA A 99 8.91 7.57 6.03
N GLN A 100 9.81 8.21 6.74
CA GLN A 100 10.78 9.16 6.15
C GLN A 100 11.75 8.47 5.19
N ALA A 101 12.24 7.28 5.52
CA ALA A 101 13.13 6.50 4.67
C ALA A 101 12.48 6.10 3.34
N GLU A 102 11.17 5.92 3.32
CA GLU A 102 10.39 5.61 2.10
C GLU A 102 9.86 6.85 1.38
N HIS A 103 10.25 8.05 1.78
CA HIS A 103 9.77 9.32 1.23
C HIS A 103 8.25 9.46 1.29
N ILE A 104 7.63 8.96 2.36
CA ILE A 104 6.23 9.19 2.66
C ILE A 104 6.09 10.59 3.25
N VAL A 105 5.41 11.46 2.51
CA VAL A 105 5.24 12.87 2.90
C VAL A 105 3.89 13.16 3.55
N GLU A 106 2.93 12.26 3.36
CA GLU A 106 1.58 12.40 3.90
C GLU A 106 0.93 11.03 4.08
N ALA A 107 0.13 10.88 5.13
CA ALA A 107 -0.82 9.80 5.30
C ALA A 107 -2.20 10.39 5.54
N ARG A 108 -3.19 9.99 4.74
CA ARG A 108 -4.52 10.58 4.78
C ARG A 108 -5.60 9.57 4.44
N PHE A 109 -6.79 9.76 5.02
CA PHE A 109 -7.99 9.07 4.60
C PHE A 109 -8.60 9.80 3.41
N VAL A 110 -8.77 9.08 2.30
CA VAL A 110 -9.20 9.60 0.99
C VAL A 110 -10.51 8.95 0.60
N GLY A 111 -11.52 9.75 0.29
CA GLY A 111 -12.82 9.28 -0.18
C GLY A 111 -12.79 8.86 -1.65
N GLU A 112 -13.80 8.09 -2.08
CA GLU A 112 -13.93 7.63 -3.46
C GLU A 112 -13.91 8.81 -4.47
N ASP A 113 -14.60 9.89 -4.14
CA ASP A 113 -14.69 11.10 -4.95
C ASP A 113 -13.38 11.92 -5.01
N GLU A 114 -12.48 11.71 -4.07
CA GLU A 114 -11.19 12.39 -4.00
C GLU A 114 -10.06 11.66 -4.72
N MET A 115 -10.29 10.43 -5.17
CA MET A 115 -9.26 9.59 -5.81
C MET A 115 -9.04 9.91 -7.28
N GLY A 116 -10.00 10.51 -7.95
CA GLY A 116 -9.87 10.99 -9.32
C GLY A 116 -8.76 12.03 -9.44
N GLY A 117 -7.89 11.92 -10.42
CA GLY A 117 -6.73 12.79 -10.61
C GLY A 117 -5.52 12.44 -9.77
N LYS A 118 -5.58 11.44 -8.88
CA LYS A 118 -4.43 10.87 -8.18
C LYS A 118 -3.91 9.63 -8.90
N THR A 119 -2.60 9.46 -8.92
CA THR A 119 -2.00 8.17 -9.26
C THR A 119 -2.09 7.28 -8.02
N VAL A 120 -2.89 6.24 -8.09
CA VAL A 120 -3.11 5.30 -6.99
C VAL A 120 -2.67 3.90 -7.41
N PHE A 121 -1.88 3.25 -6.57
CA PHE A 121 -1.46 1.86 -6.77
C PHE A 121 -1.97 0.95 -5.63
N PRO A 122 -2.37 -0.29 -5.95
CA PRO A 122 -2.68 -0.77 -7.29
C PRO A 122 -3.92 -0.04 -7.86
N PRO A 123 -4.08 0.06 -9.19
CA PRO A 123 -5.20 0.80 -9.81
C PRO A 123 -6.58 0.34 -9.36
N VAL A 124 -6.75 -0.92 -8.97
CA VAL A 124 -8.00 -1.47 -8.44
C VAL A 124 -8.51 -0.69 -7.22
N VAL A 125 -7.60 -0.12 -6.44
CA VAL A 125 -7.95 0.68 -5.25
C VAL A 125 -8.72 1.94 -5.62
N ARG A 126 -8.34 2.61 -6.70
CA ARG A 126 -9.06 3.76 -7.21
C ARG A 126 -10.32 3.35 -7.98
N ASP A 127 -10.20 2.33 -8.82
CA ASP A 127 -11.20 2.04 -9.85
C ASP A 127 -12.35 1.15 -9.34
N ASP A 128 -12.06 0.16 -8.48
CA ASP A 128 -13.02 -0.89 -8.14
C ASP A 128 -13.21 -1.17 -6.65
N PHE A 129 -12.28 -0.73 -5.79
CA PHE A 129 -12.29 -1.09 -4.37
C PHE A 129 -13.61 -0.80 -3.67
N TRP A 130 -14.20 0.37 -3.90
CA TRP A 130 -15.45 0.76 -3.24
C TRP A 130 -16.63 -0.09 -3.67
N ALA A 131 -16.70 -0.44 -4.95
CA ALA A 131 -17.69 -1.39 -5.46
C ALA A 131 -17.49 -2.78 -4.86
N HIS A 132 -16.25 -3.27 -4.81
CA HIS A 132 -15.91 -4.55 -4.19
C HIS A 132 -16.21 -4.56 -2.68
N LEU A 133 -15.97 -3.46 -1.99
CA LEU A 133 -16.29 -3.34 -0.56
C LEU A 133 -17.81 -3.44 -0.32
N ARG A 134 -18.61 -2.80 -1.16
CA ARG A 134 -20.08 -2.92 -1.09
C ARG A 134 -20.59 -4.32 -1.40
N GLU A 135 -19.95 -5.04 -2.32
CA GLU A 135 -20.26 -6.44 -2.63
C GLU A 135 -19.80 -7.41 -1.53
N GLY A 136 -18.77 -7.04 -0.80
CA GLY A 136 -18.10 -7.86 0.21
C GLY A 136 -16.92 -8.67 -0.32
N PHE A 137 -16.05 -9.06 0.60
CA PHE A 137 -14.86 -9.88 0.33
C PHE A 137 -15.01 -11.26 0.99
N GLU A 138 -15.97 -12.04 0.56
CA GLU A 138 -16.11 -13.43 1.01
C GLU A 138 -14.92 -14.29 0.57
N ARG A 139 -14.30 -13.92 -0.54
CA ARG A 139 -13.09 -14.54 -1.08
C ARG A 139 -12.13 -13.45 -1.52
N PRO A 140 -10.81 -13.70 -1.43
CA PRO A 140 -9.84 -12.78 -2.02
C PRO A 140 -10.01 -12.71 -3.53
N ARG A 141 -9.75 -11.52 -4.09
CA ARG A 141 -9.78 -11.26 -5.53
C ARG A 141 -8.36 -11.21 -6.05
N PHE A 142 -8.07 -12.03 -7.03
CA PHE A 142 -6.81 -11.97 -7.76
C PHE A 142 -6.93 -10.91 -8.86
N ILE A 143 -6.08 -9.88 -8.79
CA ILE A 143 -6.16 -8.73 -9.70
C ILE A 143 -5.22 -8.81 -10.89
N GLY A 144 -4.62 -9.98 -11.09
CA GLY A 144 -3.78 -10.27 -12.25
C GLY A 144 -2.36 -9.76 -12.12
N VAL A 145 -1.59 -9.97 -13.18
CA VAL A 145 -0.20 -9.52 -13.29
C VAL A 145 -0.18 -8.16 -13.94
N ARG A 146 0.48 -7.20 -13.29
CA ARG A 146 0.71 -5.85 -13.81
C ARG A 146 2.20 -5.63 -14.04
N GLU A 147 2.52 -4.85 -15.03
CA GLU A 147 3.88 -4.39 -15.26
C GLU A 147 3.96 -2.89 -15.01
N ALA A 148 4.90 -2.47 -14.18
CA ALA A 148 5.16 -1.07 -13.92
C ALA A 148 6.62 -0.73 -14.22
N VAL A 149 6.81 0.37 -14.91
CA VAL A 149 8.13 0.96 -15.12
C VAL A 149 8.23 2.13 -14.13
N ILE A 150 8.89 1.90 -12.99
CA ILE A 150 9.31 3.03 -12.14
C ILE A 150 10.67 3.46 -12.66
N GLN A 151 10.73 4.65 -13.24
CA GLN A 151 11.98 5.30 -13.49
C GLN A 151 12.49 5.82 -12.15
N TYR A 152 13.38 5.06 -11.50
CA TYR A 152 14.19 5.65 -10.45
C TYR A 152 15.16 6.62 -11.11
N PRO A 153 15.30 7.85 -10.61
CA PRO A 153 16.39 8.71 -11.08
C PRO A 153 17.71 7.95 -10.87
N ASP A 154 18.51 7.91 -11.91
CA ASP A 154 19.78 7.22 -11.96
C ASP A 154 20.67 7.66 -10.79
N GLU A 155 20.87 6.82 -9.78
CA GLU A 155 21.82 7.07 -8.69
C GLU A 155 23.29 7.02 -9.17
N THR A 156 23.52 6.77 -10.47
CA THR A 156 24.84 6.61 -11.06
C THR A 156 25.47 7.90 -11.57
N ARG A 157 24.86 9.07 -11.33
CA ARG A 157 25.47 10.36 -11.71
C ARG A 157 25.77 11.27 -10.51
N ALA A 158 26.39 10.73 -9.48
CA ALA A 158 27.11 11.48 -8.46
C ALA A 158 28.50 10.89 -8.33
N GLY A 159 29.35 11.26 -9.27
CA GLY A 159 30.77 10.99 -9.25
C GLY A 159 31.53 12.25 -9.65
#